data_b3266e2697321134c3d9b8d510a852aa
#
_entry.id   b3266e2697321134c3d9b8d510a852aa
#
_cell.length_a   1.000
_cell.length_b   1.000
_cell.length_c   1.000
_cell.angle_alpha   90.00
_cell.angle_beta   90.00
_cell.angle_gamma   90.00
#
_symmetry.space_group_name_H-M   'P 1'
#
loop_
_entity.id
_entity.type
_entity.pdbx_description
1 polymer ?
#
loop_
_entity_poly.entity_id
_entity_poly.type
_entity_poly.pdbx_seq_one_letter_code
_entity_poly.pdbx_strand_id
1 'polypeptide(L)'
;KWDYMKTVDYHKPFGYMWECPNYLSFEKKKFLFCCPQGLESHNYDYEAIYQNGYFPLTTDLEKDCVLEDFIEFDHGFDIYAQQFFKDEKGRMIMAGWMGLPDIDYTNPTVEEGRQHAFTLFREITEHEGRLYQFPIEEYKSLREEKKEVQGTSLTMNTSCFECHITDLPQSFKLHLRGVNMNYEDGLLTIDMNKSGSGRGVKHIKIPKMNNMTLFSDTSSLELF
;
A
#
# COMPACT_ATOMS: atom_id res chain seq x y z
N LYS A 1 6.94 -33.53 -1.58
CA LYS A 1 7.00 -33.75 -0.13
C LYS A 1 7.55 -32.47 0.50
N TRP A 2 6.89 -31.99 1.56
CA TRP A 2 7.35 -30.87 2.37
C TRP A 2 8.04 -31.42 3.60
N ASP A 3 9.20 -30.85 3.94
CA ASP A 3 9.95 -31.20 5.14
C ASP A 3 10.12 -29.93 5.99
N TYR A 4 9.78 -30.01 7.28
CA TYR A 4 9.99 -28.91 8.21
C TYR A 4 11.48 -28.65 8.39
N MET A 5 11.90 -27.39 8.22
CA MET A 5 13.30 -27.00 8.41
C MET A 5 13.52 -26.33 9.77
N LYS A 6 12.82 -25.24 10.03
CA LYS A 6 12.96 -24.47 11.27
C LYS A 6 11.81 -23.48 11.45
N THR A 7 11.67 -22.98 12.66
CA THR A 7 10.89 -21.78 12.96
C THR A 7 11.77 -20.54 12.76
N VAL A 8 11.20 -19.47 12.24
CA VAL A 8 11.84 -18.16 12.15
C VAL A 8 11.12 -17.25 13.12
N ASP A 9 11.82 -16.80 14.14
CA ASP A 9 11.26 -15.97 15.20
C ASP A 9 11.80 -14.53 15.12
N TYR A 10 10.97 -13.59 15.55
CA TYR A 10 11.39 -12.23 15.76
C TYR A 10 11.83 -12.02 17.21
N HIS A 11 12.83 -11.20 17.43
CA HIS A 11 13.50 -11.03 18.72
C HIS A 11 12.66 -10.37 19.82
N LYS A 12 11.48 -9.86 19.49
CA LYS A 12 10.52 -9.26 20.42
C LYS A 12 9.09 -9.67 20.08
N PRO A 13 8.13 -9.61 21.01
CA PRO A 13 6.72 -9.85 20.70
C PRO A 13 6.25 -8.92 19.57
N PHE A 14 5.55 -9.47 18.59
CA PHE A 14 5.09 -8.72 17.42
C PHE A 14 3.74 -9.27 16.94
N GLY A 15 2.66 -8.81 17.54
CA GLY A 15 1.31 -9.30 17.30
C GLY A 15 1.10 -10.74 17.79
N TYR A 16 -0.06 -11.30 17.46
CA TYR A 16 -0.43 -12.67 17.82
C TYR A 16 -0.54 -13.60 16.60
N MET A 17 -0.59 -13.05 15.38
CA MET A 17 -0.71 -13.81 14.14
C MET A 17 0.06 -13.09 13.02
N TRP A 18 0.74 -13.89 12.19
CA TRP A 18 1.36 -13.42 10.94
C TRP A 18 0.76 -14.22 9.79
N GLU A 19 -0.04 -13.55 8.98
CA GLU A 19 -0.70 -14.17 7.83
C GLU A 19 0.03 -13.86 6.52
N CYS A 20 -0.30 -14.62 5.48
CA CYS A 20 0.18 -14.44 4.11
C CYS A 20 1.71 -14.26 4.00
N PRO A 21 2.54 -15.16 4.59
CA PRO A 21 3.98 -15.02 4.51
C PRO A 21 4.48 -15.20 3.07
N ASN A 22 5.33 -14.28 2.62
CA ASN A 22 6.01 -14.36 1.33
C ASN A 22 7.51 -14.12 1.52
N TYR A 23 8.33 -15.00 0.96
CA TYR A 23 9.78 -14.81 0.88
C TYR A 23 10.14 -14.10 -0.41
N LEU A 24 10.65 -12.89 -0.30
CA LEU A 24 11.02 -12.05 -1.44
C LEU A 24 12.54 -12.03 -1.57
N SER A 25 13.04 -12.47 -2.73
CA SER A 25 14.47 -12.58 -3.02
C SER A 25 14.86 -11.64 -4.15
N PHE A 26 15.56 -10.57 -3.80
CA PHE A 26 16.23 -9.67 -4.72
C PHE A 26 17.74 -9.96 -4.73
N GLU A 27 18.46 -9.38 -5.69
CA GLU A 27 19.90 -9.64 -5.88
C GLU A 27 20.70 -9.33 -4.60
N LYS A 28 20.47 -8.17 -4.00
CA LYS A 28 21.26 -7.69 -2.85
C LYS A 28 20.64 -7.98 -1.50
N LYS A 29 19.31 -8.10 -1.41
CA LYS A 29 18.60 -8.20 -0.13
C LYS A 29 17.45 -9.20 -0.23
N LYS A 30 17.13 -9.80 0.89
CA LYS A 30 16.00 -10.73 1.07
C LYS A 30 15.04 -10.13 2.07
N PHE A 31 13.76 -10.50 1.95
CA PHE A 31 12.71 -9.99 2.82
C PHE A 31 11.72 -11.10 3.15
N LEU A 32 11.19 -11.06 4.35
CA LEU A 32 10.00 -11.80 4.74
C LEU A 32 8.83 -10.81 4.81
N PHE A 33 7.93 -10.89 3.87
CA PHE A 33 6.68 -10.14 3.88
C PHE A 33 5.61 -10.90 4.65
N CYS A 34 4.78 -10.22 5.44
CA CYS A 34 3.62 -10.82 6.11
C CYS A 34 2.58 -9.75 6.46
N CYS A 35 1.41 -10.23 6.88
CA CYS A 35 0.31 -9.41 7.36
C CYS A 35 0.09 -9.69 8.84
N PRO A 36 0.75 -8.94 9.75
CA PRO A 36 0.63 -9.15 11.19
C PRO A 36 -0.68 -8.60 11.74
N GLN A 37 -1.23 -9.31 12.74
CA GLN A 37 -2.39 -8.92 13.52
C GLN A 37 -2.01 -8.68 14.97
N GLY A 38 -2.70 -7.72 15.62
CA GLY A 38 -2.54 -7.42 17.03
C GLY A 38 -1.37 -6.49 17.36
N LEU A 39 -0.97 -5.66 16.41
CA LEU A 39 -0.06 -4.55 16.70
C LEU A 39 -0.87 -3.35 17.22
N GLU A 40 -0.35 -2.70 18.25
CA GLU A 40 -0.94 -1.48 18.79
C GLU A 40 -0.48 -0.26 17.98
N SER A 41 -1.43 0.60 17.61
CA SER A 41 -1.12 1.87 16.95
C SER A 41 -0.27 2.75 17.86
N HIS A 42 0.78 3.31 17.32
CA HIS A 42 1.68 4.20 18.05
C HIS A 42 2.24 5.29 17.14
N ASN A 43 2.01 6.55 17.51
CA ASN A 43 2.60 7.70 16.82
C ASN A 43 2.43 7.66 15.28
N TYR A 44 1.21 7.36 14.82
CA TYR A 44 0.81 7.18 13.41
C TYR A 44 1.36 5.93 12.71
N ASP A 45 2.06 5.07 13.40
CA ASP A 45 2.41 3.75 12.88
C ASP A 45 1.30 2.76 13.28
N TYR A 46 1.02 1.78 12.42
CA TYR A 46 0.05 0.70 12.67
C TYR A 46 -1.39 1.18 12.92
N GLU A 47 -1.86 2.19 12.16
CA GLU A 47 -3.21 2.73 12.32
C GLU A 47 -4.32 1.85 11.72
N ALA A 48 -4.00 0.83 10.94
CA ALA A 48 -4.98 -0.16 10.48
C ALA A 48 -5.25 -1.18 11.60
N ILE A 49 -6.42 -1.83 11.56
CA ILE A 49 -6.75 -2.92 12.50
C ILE A 49 -5.77 -4.09 12.35
N TYR A 50 -5.33 -4.36 11.13
CA TYR A 50 -4.26 -5.30 10.78
C TYR A 50 -3.30 -4.64 9.80
N GLN A 51 -2.04 -5.01 9.87
CA GLN A 51 -0.98 -4.39 9.09
C GLN A 51 -0.54 -5.28 7.93
N ASN A 52 0.28 -4.71 7.10
CA ASN A 52 1.00 -5.38 6.03
C ASN A 52 2.41 -4.78 5.94
N GLY A 53 3.38 -5.60 5.66
CA GLY A 53 4.75 -5.12 5.57
C GLY A 53 5.79 -6.23 5.55
N TYR A 54 7.02 -5.86 5.79
CA TYR A 54 8.12 -6.79 5.63
C TYR A 54 9.23 -6.60 6.66
N PHE A 55 9.92 -7.69 6.92
CA PHE A 55 11.19 -7.70 7.65
C PHE A 55 12.32 -7.83 6.63
N PRO A 56 13.27 -6.90 6.56
CA PRO A 56 14.53 -7.14 5.88
C PRO A 56 15.28 -8.27 6.59
N LEU A 57 15.95 -9.12 5.82
CA LEU A 57 16.68 -10.29 6.34
C LEU A 57 18.18 -10.05 6.29
N THR A 58 18.89 -10.50 7.31
CA THR A 58 20.36 -10.41 7.32
C THR A 58 21.00 -11.36 6.33
N THR A 59 20.33 -12.49 6.04
CA THR A 59 20.78 -13.52 5.09
C THR A 59 19.60 -14.35 4.59
N ASP A 60 19.83 -15.41 3.84
CA ASP A 60 18.79 -16.35 3.40
C ASP A 60 18.15 -17.08 4.59
N LEU A 61 16.85 -17.38 4.50
CA LEU A 61 16.11 -18.08 5.55
C LEU A 61 16.69 -19.46 5.90
N GLU A 62 17.38 -20.12 4.97
CA GLU A 62 18.03 -21.42 5.20
C GLU A 62 19.23 -21.33 6.14
N LYS A 63 19.81 -20.14 6.31
CA LYS A 63 20.98 -19.87 7.16
C LYS A 63 20.55 -19.32 8.53
N ASP A 64 21.52 -18.95 9.36
CA ASP A 64 21.27 -18.22 10.61
C ASP A 64 20.81 -16.79 10.30
N CYS A 65 19.54 -16.69 9.96
CA CYS A 65 18.90 -15.46 9.53
C CYS A 65 18.28 -14.73 10.72
N VAL A 66 18.50 -13.42 10.77
CA VAL A 66 17.84 -12.53 11.72
C VAL A 66 16.88 -11.62 10.94
N LEU A 67 15.67 -11.47 11.49
CA LEU A 67 14.72 -10.49 11.03
C LEU A 67 15.13 -9.11 11.58
N GLU A 68 15.35 -8.16 10.68
CA GLU A 68 15.54 -6.75 11.05
C GLU A 68 14.20 -6.13 11.46
N ASP A 69 14.15 -4.84 11.76
CA ASP A 69 12.90 -4.20 12.17
C ASP A 69 11.85 -4.22 11.05
N PHE A 70 10.59 -4.46 11.46
CA PHE A 70 9.45 -4.46 10.55
C PHE A 70 9.21 -3.09 9.94
N ILE A 71 8.90 -3.08 8.64
CA ILE A 71 8.56 -1.89 7.88
C ILE A 71 7.16 -2.06 7.32
N GLU A 72 6.24 -1.19 7.72
CA GLU A 72 4.92 -1.08 7.09
C GLU A 72 5.09 -0.76 5.60
N PHE A 73 4.28 -1.41 4.73
CA PHE A 73 4.48 -1.31 3.30
C PHE A 73 3.40 -0.50 2.59
N ASP A 74 2.16 -0.68 2.96
CA ASP A 74 1.04 0.11 2.46
C ASP A 74 0.25 0.67 3.64
N HIS A 75 -0.01 1.95 3.59
CA HIS A 75 -0.70 2.69 4.65
C HIS A 75 -2.17 2.98 4.31
N GLY A 76 -2.72 2.32 3.28
CA GLY A 76 -4.12 2.47 2.88
C GLY A 76 -5.12 2.05 3.96
N PHE A 77 -6.38 2.41 3.79
CA PHE A 77 -7.46 1.97 4.68
C PHE A 77 -7.78 0.49 4.48
N ASP A 78 -7.70 0.01 3.24
CA ASP A 78 -8.14 -1.30 2.83
C ASP A 78 -7.04 -1.97 2.02
N ILE A 79 -6.11 -2.61 2.70
CA ILE A 79 -5.04 -3.36 2.04
C ILE A 79 -4.59 -4.51 2.94
N TYR A 80 -4.70 -5.73 2.45
CA TYR A 80 -4.34 -6.94 3.19
C TYR A 80 -4.03 -8.10 2.26
N ALA A 81 -3.46 -9.16 2.81
CA ALA A 81 -3.25 -10.46 2.16
C ALA A 81 -2.50 -10.38 0.82
N GLN A 82 -1.50 -9.51 0.72
CA GLN A 82 -0.69 -9.34 -0.48
C GLN A 82 -0.01 -10.65 -0.87
N GLN A 83 -0.02 -10.93 -2.18
CA GLN A 83 0.66 -12.06 -2.78
C GLN A 83 1.64 -11.59 -3.85
N PHE A 84 2.76 -12.28 -3.95
CA PHE A 84 3.86 -11.91 -4.82
C PHE A 84 4.22 -13.06 -5.76
N PHE A 85 4.57 -12.73 -6.98
CA PHE A 85 5.06 -13.68 -7.96
C PHE A 85 6.06 -13.02 -8.92
N LYS A 86 6.90 -13.83 -9.55
CA LYS A 86 7.74 -13.35 -10.66
C LYS A 86 7.04 -13.58 -11.98
N ASP A 87 6.98 -12.54 -12.78
CA ASP A 87 6.46 -12.63 -14.14
C ASP A 87 7.52 -13.22 -15.12
N GLU A 88 7.13 -13.37 -16.37
CA GLU A 88 8.00 -13.90 -17.43
C GLU A 88 9.21 -12.99 -17.73
N LYS A 89 9.15 -11.70 -17.38
CA LYS A 89 10.24 -10.73 -17.49
C LYS A 89 11.17 -10.76 -16.26
N GLY A 90 10.85 -11.57 -15.25
CA GLY A 90 11.59 -11.67 -13.99
C GLY A 90 11.29 -10.56 -12.99
N ARG A 91 10.30 -9.69 -13.25
CA ARG A 91 9.86 -8.65 -12.32
C ARG A 91 9.11 -9.29 -11.15
N MET A 92 9.28 -8.73 -9.96
CA MET A 92 8.46 -9.09 -8.80
C MET A 92 7.16 -8.30 -8.87
N ILE A 93 6.04 -9.01 -9.03
CA ILE A 93 4.71 -8.42 -9.13
C ILE A 93 3.92 -8.75 -7.87
N MET A 94 3.14 -7.78 -7.39
CA MET A 94 2.28 -7.91 -6.22
C MET A 94 0.85 -7.57 -6.58
N ALA A 95 -0.08 -8.31 -5.99
CA ALA A 95 -1.49 -7.96 -5.87
C ALA A 95 -1.93 -8.10 -4.42
N GLY A 96 -2.72 -7.16 -3.93
CA GLY A 96 -3.30 -7.19 -2.59
C GLY A 96 -4.83 -7.21 -2.64
N TRP A 97 -5.44 -7.61 -1.57
CA TRP A 97 -6.88 -7.46 -1.36
C TRP A 97 -7.16 -6.04 -0.86
N MET A 98 -7.99 -5.28 -1.59
CA MET A 98 -8.56 -4.02 -1.10
C MET A 98 -9.70 -4.32 -0.14
N GLY A 99 -9.35 -4.64 1.08
CA GLY A 99 -10.21 -4.98 2.19
C GLY A 99 -9.38 -5.31 3.41
N LEU A 100 -10.04 -5.42 4.55
CA LEU A 100 -9.48 -5.89 5.81
C LEU A 100 -10.47 -6.82 6.49
N PRO A 101 -10.03 -7.87 7.18
CA PRO A 101 -10.91 -8.63 8.08
C PRO A 101 -11.39 -7.73 9.23
N ASP A 102 -12.53 -8.09 9.83
CA ASP A 102 -13.06 -7.53 11.08
C ASP A 102 -13.27 -5.99 11.07
N ILE A 103 -13.41 -5.38 9.90
CA ILE A 103 -13.78 -3.96 9.79
C ILE A 103 -15.26 -3.75 10.20
N ASP A 104 -15.53 -2.60 10.77
CA ASP A 104 -16.86 -2.18 11.24
C ASP A 104 -17.65 -1.33 10.22
N TYR A 105 -17.13 -1.19 9.00
CA TYR A 105 -17.77 -0.48 7.90
C TYR A 105 -17.99 -1.40 6.68
N THR A 106 -18.90 -1.02 5.81
CA THR A 106 -19.17 -1.72 4.55
C THR A 106 -18.89 -0.83 3.36
N ASN A 107 -18.55 -1.46 2.22
CA ASN A 107 -18.39 -0.71 0.98
C ASN A 107 -19.77 -0.39 0.38
N PRO A 108 -20.00 0.83 -0.15
CA PRO A 108 -21.26 1.19 -0.82
C PRO A 108 -21.62 0.24 -1.97
N THR A 109 -20.64 -0.40 -2.59
CA THR A 109 -20.82 -1.38 -3.68
C THR A 109 -21.59 -2.65 -3.26
N VAL A 110 -21.79 -2.87 -1.96
CA VAL A 110 -22.63 -3.97 -1.46
C VAL A 110 -24.08 -3.83 -1.95
N GLU A 111 -24.60 -2.63 -2.08
CA GLU A 111 -25.92 -2.35 -2.65
C GLU A 111 -26.01 -2.77 -4.13
N GLU A 112 -24.88 -2.83 -4.82
CA GLU A 112 -24.76 -3.32 -6.21
C GLU A 112 -24.49 -4.83 -6.30
N GLY A 113 -24.50 -5.55 -5.17
CA GLY A 113 -24.25 -6.99 -5.09
C GLY A 113 -22.78 -7.39 -5.20
N ARG A 114 -21.84 -6.48 -4.99
CA ARG A 114 -20.39 -6.74 -5.00
C ARG A 114 -19.69 -6.08 -3.82
N GLN A 115 -18.59 -6.68 -3.39
CA GLN A 115 -17.75 -6.14 -2.32
C GLN A 115 -16.29 -6.50 -2.59
N HIS A 116 -15.40 -5.62 -2.14
CA HIS A 116 -13.97 -5.74 -2.25
C HIS A 116 -13.46 -5.62 -3.71
N ALA A 117 -12.16 -5.51 -3.85
CA ALA A 117 -11.44 -5.46 -5.12
C ALA A 117 -10.01 -5.96 -4.90
N PHE A 118 -9.28 -6.20 -5.98
CA PHE A 118 -7.83 -6.25 -5.93
C PHE A 118 -7.27 -4.83 -6.07
N THR A 119 -6.07 -4.62 -5.52
CA THR A 119 -5.25 -3.45 -5.86
C THR A 119 -4.89 -3.50 -7.34
N LEU A 120 -4.44 -2.40 -7.90
CA LEU A 120 -3.63 -2.48 -9.11
C LEU A 120 -2.47 -3.46 -8.90
N PHE A 121 -2.11 -4.21 -9.96
CA PHE A 121 -0.87 -4.97 -9.95
C PHE A 121 0.30 -4.00 -9.88
N ARG A 122 1.23 -4.26 -8.95
CA ARG A 122 2.36 -3.38 -8.67
C ARG A 122 3.67 -4.11 -8.89
N GLU A 123 4.57 -3.49 -9.60
CA GLU A 123 5.96 -3.94 -9.65
C GLU A 123 6.66 -3.54 -8.36
N ILE A 124 7.34 -4.51 -7.75
CA ILE A 124 8.11 -4.33 -6.52
C ILE A 124 9.57 -4.31 -6.87
N THR A 125 10.24 -3.25 -6.46
CA THR A 125 11.68 -3.07 -6.64
C THR A 125 12.39 -2.95 -5.30
N GLU A 126 13.69 -3.30 -5.28
CA GLU A 126 14.54 -3.13 -4.11
C GLU A 126 15.56 -2.04 -4.38
N HIS A 127 15.69 -1.10 -3.44
CA HIS A 127 16.73 -0.08 -3.47
C HIS A 127 17.22 0.20 -2.04
N GLU A 128 18.51 0.13 -1.82
CA GLU A 128 19.16 0.39 -0.51
C GLU A 128 18.52 -0.37 0.67
N GLY A 129 18.16 -1.62 0.44
CA GLY A 129 17.58 -2.49 1.46
C GLY A 129 16.11 -2.21 1.78
N ARG A 130 15.42 -1.42 0.97
CA ARG A 130 13.99 -1.12 1.08
C ARG A 130 13.22 -1.58 -0.14
N LEU A 131 11.96 -1.93 0.06
CA LEU A 131 11.03 -2.23 -1.03
C LEU A 131 10.28 -0.97 -1.46
N TYR A 132 10.12 -0.85 -2.77
CA TYR A 132 9.32 0.19 -3.42
C TYR A 132 8.28 -0.47 -4.29
N GLN A 133 7.16 0.21 -4.51
CA GLN A 133 6.03 -0.29 -5.29
C GLN A 133 5.50 0.79 -6.22
N PHE A 134 5.13 0.38 -7.42
CA PHE A 134 4.43 1.23 -8.37
C PHE A 134 3.58 0.37 -9.32
N PRO A 135 2.42 0.85 -9.81
CA PRO A 135 1.62 0.11 -10.78
C PRO A 135 2.43 -0.31 -12.01
N ILE A 136 2.18 -1.53 -12.50
CA ILE A 136 2.91 -2.09 -13.64
C ILE A 136 2.73 -1.22 -14.88
N GLU A 137 3.77 -1.18 -15.73
CA GLU A 137 3.79 -0.32 -16.92
C GLU A 137 2.71 -0.68 -17.95
N GLU A 138 2.18 -1.89 -17.93
CA GLU A 138 1.14 -2.34 -18.82
C GLU A 138 -0.15 -1.51 -18.71
N TYR A 139 -0.42 -0.89 -17.56
CA TYR A 139 -1.55 0.05 -17.41
C TYR A 139 -1.44 1.28 -18.30
N LYS A 140 -0.25 1.65 -18.77
CA LYS A 140 -0.08 2.74 -19.73
C LYS A 140 -0.81 2.48 -21.05
N SER A 141 -1.04 1.21 -21.41
CA SER A 141 -1.80 0.83 -22.59
C SER A 141 -3.29 1.16 -22.50
N LEU A 142 -3.80 1.41 -21.30
CA LEU A 142 -5.19 1.80 -21.05
C LEU A 142 -5.43 3.31 -21.14
N ARG A 143 -4.36 4.09 -21.31
CA ARG A 143 -4.47 5.55 -21.43
C ARG A 143 -5.09 5.93 -22.77
N GLU A 144 -6.15 6.73 -22.73
CA GLU A 144 -6.87 7.22 -23.93
C GLU A 144 -6.54 8.69 -24.19
N GLU A 145 -6.89 9.56 -23.26
CA GLU A 145 -6.75 11.00 -23.40
C GLU A 145 -5.79 11.57 -22.34
N LYS A 146 -4.88 12.43 -22.76
CA LYS A 146 -4.00 13.18 -21.85
C LYS A 146 -4.42 14.63 -21.80
N LYS A 147 -4.57 15.16 -20.58
CA LYS A 147 -4.76 16.59 -20.33
C LYS A 147 -3.64 17.09 -19.42
N GLU A 148 -3.04 18.20 -19.79
CA GLU A 148 -2.09 18.90 -18.93
C GLU A 148 -2.73 20.21 -18.47
N VAL A 149 -2.71 20.43 -17.17
CA VAL A 149 -3.32 21.60 -16.55
C VAL A 149 -2.30 22.26 -15.62
N GLN A 150 -2.13 23.55 -15.77
CA GLN A 150 -1.42 24.38 -14.80
C GLN A 150 -2.47 25.10 -13.95
N GLY A 151 -2.53 24.79 -12.66
CA GLY A 151 -3.51 25.40 -11.75
C GLY A 151 -3.82 24.52 -10.56
N THR A 152 -4.81 24.94 -9.79
CA THR A 152 -5.19 24.31 -8.52
C THR A 152 -6.45 23.46 -8.59
N SER A 153 -7.06 23.33 -9.78
CA SER A 153 -8.25 22.51 -9.96
C SER A 153 -8.31 21.89 -11.35
N LEU A 154 -8.82 20.67 -11.41
CA LEU A 154 -9.10 19.95 -12.64
C LEU A 154 -10.48 19.30 -12.51
N THR A 155 -11.33 19.52 -13.50
CA THR A 155 -12.62 18.83 -13.60
C THR A 155 -12.52 17.74 -14.67
N MET A 156 -12.95 16.53 -14.30
CA MET A 156 -12.99 15.38 -15.19
C MET A 156 -14.40 14.76 -15.19
N ASN A 157 -14.81 14.24 -16.35
CA ASN A 157 -16.12 13.61 -16.52
C ASN A 157 -16.04 12.06 -16.41
N THR A 158 -14.99 11.56 -15.78
CA THR A 158 -14.76 10.13 -15.58
C THR A 158 -14.30 9.86 -14.15
N SER A 159 -14.65 8.69 -13.64
CA SER A 159 -14.12 8.16 -12.38
C SER A 159 -12.86 7.32 -12.56
N CYS A 160 -12.54 6.94 -13.80
CA CYS A 160 -11.36 6.13 -14.15
C CYS A 160 -10.30 7.04 -14.76
N PHE A 161 -9.22 7.29 -14.00
CA PHE A 161 -8.12 8.16 -14.45
C PHE A 161 -6.84 7.89 -13.68
N GLU A 162 -5.75 8.28 -14.31
CA GLU A 162 -4.43 8.43 -13.69
C GLU A 162 -4.11 9.94 -13.65
N CYS A 163 -3.64 10.42 -12.51
CA CYS A 163 -3.27 11.82 -12.33
C CYS A 163 -1.88 11.93 -11.72
N HIS A 164 -0.97 12.62 -12.42
CA HIS A 164 0.35 12.95 -11.90
C HIS A 164 0.37 14.42 -11.49
N ILE A 165 0.68 14.67 -10.23
CA ILE A 165 0.84 16.00 -9.67
C ILE A 165 2.32 16.19 -9.39
N THR A 166 2.93 17.22 -9.99
CA THR A 166 4.35 17.54 -9.84
C THR A 166 4.53 18.86 -9.12
N ASP A 167 5.73 19.10 -8.62
CA ASP A 167 6.11 20.37 -7.97
C ASP A 167 5.20 20.73 -6.80
N LEU A 168 4.84 19.74 -6.00
CA LEU A 168 4.03 19.95 -4.81
C LEU A 168 4.72 20.90 -3.83
N PRO A 169 4.00 21.88 -3.28
CA PRO A 169 4.56 22.76 -2.24
C PRO A 169 4.80 21.98 -0.93
N GLN A 170 5.53 22.58 -0.01
CA GLN A 170 5.84 21.98 1.31
C GLN A 170 4.61 21.70 2.16
N SER A 171 3.50 22.38 1.89
CA SER A 171 2.19 22.09 2.46
C SER A 171 1.11 22.29 1.41
N PHE A 172 0.14 21.39 1.38
CA PHE A 172 -1.00 21.47 0.44
C PHE A 172 -2.23 20.79 0.99
N LYS A 173 -3.37 21.13 0.40
CA LYS A 173 -4.64 20.42 0.57
C LYS A 173 -5.14 19.96 -0.77
N LEU A 174 -5.56 18.71 -0.84
CA LEU A 174 -6.17 18.12 -2.02
C LEU A 174 -7.54 17.58 -1.65
N HIS A 175 -8.54 17.86 -2.45
CA HIS A 175 -9.87 17.28 -2.33
C HIS A 175 -10.20 16.47 -3.58
N LEU A 176 -10.57 15.22 -3.41
CA LEU A 176 -10.89 14.30 -4.49
C LEU A 176 -11.99 13.33 -4.08
N ARG A 177 -13.15 13.35 -4.77
CA ARG A 177 -14.22 12.35 -4.57
C ARG A 177 -14.66 12.15 -3.10
N GLY A 178 -14.74 13.24 -2.31
CA GLY A 178 -15.08 13.18 -0.90
C GLY A 178 -13.93 12.80 0.05
N VAL A 179 -12.74 12.54 -0.50
CA VAL A 179 -11.52 12.34 0.27
C VAL A 179 -10.77 13.67 0.38
N ASN A 180 -10.42 14.05 1.60
CA ASN A 180 -9.56 15.20 1.86
C ASN A 180 -8.16 14.71 2.23
N MET A 181 -7.16 15.27 1.60
CA MET A 181 -5.76 15.03 1.90
C MET A 181 -5.13 16.34 2.34
N ASN A 182 -4.44 16.33 3.47
CA ASN A 182 -3.67 17.47 3.95
C ASN A 182 -2.24 17.02 4.21
N TYR A 183 -1.29 17.68 3.56
CA TYR A 183 0.14 17.45 3.81
C TYR A 183 0.75 18.68 4.44
N GLU A 184 1.34 18.51 5.60
CA GLU A 184 1.99 19.57 6.38
C GLU A 184 3.05 18.97 7.31
N ASP A 185 4.21 19.59 7.41
CA ASP A 185 5.31 19.20 8.31
C ASP A 185 5.73 17.72 8.22
N GLY A 186 5.70 17.16 7.00
CA GLY A 186 6.09 15.76 6.77
C GLY A 186 5.02 14.73 7.13
N LEU A 187 3.79 15.17 7.39
CA LEU A 187 2.66 14.31 7.69
C LEU A 187 1.58 14.46 6.63
N LEU A 188 1.23 13.38 5.96
CA LEU A 188 0.05 13.29 5.11
C LEU A 188 -1.11 12.76 5.93
N THR A 189 -2.18 13.54 6.04
CA THR A 189 -3.45 13.15 6.65
C THR A 189 -4.46 12.88 5.55
N ILE A 190 -5.07 11.71 5.55
CA ILE A 190 -6.14 11.31 4.63
C ILE A 190 -7.43 11.19 5.42
N ASP A 191 -8.38 12.09 5.18
CA ASP A 191 -9.67 12.16 5.84
C ASP A 191 -10.78 11.70 4.89
N MET A 192 -11.41 10.58 5.22
CA MET A 192 -12.51 9.97 4.48
C MET A 192 -13.88 10.10 5.19
N ASN A 193 -13.99 10.86 6.28
CA ASN A 193 -15.25 11.02 7.02
C ASN A 193 -16.43 11.48 6.13
N LYS A 194 -16.15 12.22 5.07
CA LYS A 194 -17.17 12.75 4.14
C LYS A 194 -17.34 11.90 2.87
N SER A 195 -16.63 10.79 2.76
CA SER A 195 -16.71 9.92 1.57
C SER A 195 -17.99 9.06 1.52
N GLY A 196 -18.71 8.96 2.64
CA GLY A 196 -19.85 8.05 2.78
C GLY A 196 -19.47 6.57 2.97
N SER A 197 -18.17 6.27 3.07
CA SER A 197 -17.66 4.91 3.15
C SER A 197 -17.54 4.33 4.56
N GLY A 198 -17.84 5.13 5.61
CA GLY A 198 -17.62 4.74 7.00
C GLY A 198 -16.17 4.80 7.49
N ARG A 199 -15.23 5.12 6.61
CA ARG A 199 -13.81 5.25 6.94
C ARG A 199 -13.55 6.59 7.62
N GLY A 200 -12.61 6.59 8.56
CA GLY A 200 -12.20 7.78 9.32
C GLY A 200 -11.01 8.51 8.72
N VAL A 201 -9.98 8.68 9.53
CA VAL A 201 -8.76 9.41 9.19
C VAL A 201 -7.56 8.48 9.32
N LYS A 202 -6.59 8.63 8.43
CA LYS A 202 -5.27 8.01 8.51
C LYS A 202 -4.14 9.01 8.33
N HIS A 203 -3.00 8.65 8.87
CA HIS A 203 -1.81 9.48 8.84
C HIS A 203 -0.62 8.69 8.27
N ILE A 204 0.18 9.35 7.46
CA ILE A 204 1.37 8.76 6.85
C ILE A 204 2.53 9.72 7.00
N LYS A 205 3.61 9.27 7.62
CA LYS A 205 4.84 10.05 7.75
C LYS A 205 5.60 10.03 6.43
N ILE A 206 5.67 11.15 5.76
CA ILE A 206 6.40 11.34 4.51
C ILE A 206 7.27 12.58 4.66
N PRO A 207 8.54 12.46 5.01
CA PRO A 207 9.40 13.61 5.33
C PRO A 207 9.47 14.67 4.23
N LYS A 208 9.32 14.23 2.97
CA LYS A 208 9.27 15.13 1.81
C LYS A 208 8.44 14.53 0.69
N MET A 209 7.47 15.29 0.19
CA MET A 209 6.63 14.92 -0.94
C MET A 209 6.76 15.99 -2.03
N ASN A 210 7.38 15.65 -3.15
CA ASN A 210 7.53 16.55 -4.30
C ASN A 210 6.50 16.27 -5.38
N ASN A 211 6.15 15.01 -5.55
CA ASN A 211 5.25 14.53 -6.59
C ASN A 211 4.29 13.51 -5.97
N MET A 212 3.17 13.31 -6.61
CA MET A 212 2.18 12.33 -6.22
C MET A 212 1.51 11.77 -7.47
N THR A 213 1.27 10.47 -7.50
CA THR A 213 0.49 9.83 -8.55
C THR A 213 -0.77 9.22 -7.95
N LEU A 214 -1.90 9.51 -8.55
CA LEU A 214 -3.22 9.01 -8.17
C LEU A 214 -3.75 8.12 -9.28
N PHE A 215 -4.22 6.94 -8.91
CA PHE A 215 -5.03 6.08 -9.77
C PHE A 215 -6.41 5.98 -9.18
N SER A 216 -7.41 6.29 -9.96
CA SER A 216 -8.81 6.17 -9.60
C SER A 216 -9.50 5.21 -10.56
N ASP A 217 -10.22 4.25 -10.02
CA ASP A 217 -11.06 3.33 -10.79
C ASP A 217 -12.39 3.15 -10.08
N THR A 218 -13.42 3.74 -10.62
CA THR A 218 -14.83 3.71 -10.16
C THR A 218 -15.00 3.72 -8.64
N SER A 219 -14.62 2.67 -7.95
CA SER A 219 -14.78 2.47 -6.49
C SER A 219 -13.47 2.41 -5.72
N SER A 220 -12.32 2.55 -6.38
CA SER A 220 -11.00 2.53 -5.75
C SER A 220 -10.22 3.82 -5.97
N LEU A 221 -9.29 4.09 -5.09
CA LEU A 221 -8.32 5.19 -5.18
C LEU A 221 -7.00 4.69 -4.60
N GLU A 222 -5.96 4.71 -5.41
CA GLU A 222 -4.61 4.35 -4.99
C GLU A 222 -3.67 5.54 -5.16
N LEU A 223 -2.79 5.73 -4.19
CA LEU A 223 -1.87 6.86 -4.08
C LEU A 223 -0.42 6.36 -4.01
N PHE A 224 0.45 6.93 -4.87
CA PHE A 224 1.87 6.61 -4.96
C PHE A 224 2.75 7.86 -4.96
#